data_9802749906c38263d7c4371719bfa119
#
_entry.id   9802749906c38263d7c4371719bfa119
#
_cell.length_a   1.000
_cell.length_b   1.000
_cell.length_c   1.000
_cell.angle_alpha   90.00
_cell.angle_beta   90.00
_cell.angle_gamma   90.00
#
_symmetry.space_group_name_H-M   'P 1'
#
loop_
_entity.id
_entity.type
_entity.pdbx_description
1 polymer ?
#
loop_
_entity_poly.entity_id
_entity_poly.type
_entity_poly.pdbx_seq_one_letter_code
_entity_poly.pdbx_strand_id
1 'polypeptide(L)'
;MLNFQLRPILGPHEPDIDKNREHYLVFGAGYQYSETIQSGPPSHEDRMIVQLTPQYRPGAGFFLADRNRVEFRWVNGKYSTRYRNQLTGRAQLSGTRCPIHTLRLAELFYDSQTHSWNENRYAFGVQLPYKRRFMLDNYYQRQNCTTCSPRHLNVWGLTLNFYFRNTK
;
A
#
# COMPACT_ATOMS: atom_id res chain seq x y z
N MET A 1 -9.22 1.58 -10.60
CA MET A 1 -9.65 1.86 -9.22
C MET A 1 -9.96 3.33 -9.10
N LEU A 2 -11.14 3.70 -8.60
CA LEU A 2 -11.52 5.07 -8.33
C LEU A 2 -11.20 5.40 -6.88
N ASN A 3 -10.56 6.54 -6.61
CA ASN A 3 -10.25 6.99 -5.27
C ASN A 3 -10.89 8.36 -5.04
N PHE A 4 -11.60 8.48 -3.93
CA PHE A 4 -12.19 9.72 -3.46
C PHE A 4 -11.49 10.17 -2.18
N GLN A 5 -11.05 11.42 -2.15
CA GLN A 5 -10.50 12.02 -0.96
C GLN A 5 -11.60 12.82 -0.26
N LEU A 6 -11.91 12.42 0.97
CA LEU A 6 -12.78 13.16 1.86
C LEU A 6 -11.97 14.18 2.64
N ARG A 7 -12.57 15.31 3.00
CA ARG A 7 -11.91 16.37 3.80
C ARG A 7 -11.35 15.80 5.11
N PRO A 8 -10.30 16.41 5.67
CA PRO A 8 -9.66 15.90 6.87
C PRO A 8 -10.67 15.84 8.02
N ILE A 9 -10.91 14.61 8.49
CA ILE A 9 -11.79 14.33 9.64
C ILE A 9 -10.93 14.19 10.90
N LEU A 10 -9.63 13.94 10.71
CA LEU A 10 -8.68 13.63 11.76
C LEU A 10 -7.66 14.76 11.93
N GLY A 11 -7.69 15.41 13.07
CA GLY A 11 -6.73 16.44 13.44
C GLY A 11 -7.23 17.89 13.32
N PRO A 12 -6.49 18.87 13.85
CA PRO A 12 -6.84 20.27 13.76
C PRO A 12 -6.82 20.74 12.30
N HIS A 13 -7.83 21.53 11.94
CA HIS A 13 -7.89 22.16 10.64
C HIS A 13 -6.84 23.28 10.57
N GLU A 14 -5.81 23.10 9.75
CA GLU A 14 -4.84 24.15 9.49
C GLU A 14 -5.28 25.02 8.29
N PRO A 15 -5.00 26.34 8.32
CA PRO A 15 -5.36 27.24 7.20
C PRO A 15 -4.55 26.95 5.92
N ASP A 16 -3.47 26.19 6.02
CA ASP A 16 -2.64 25.79 4.88
C ASP A 16 -3.21 24.55 4.19
N ILE A 17 -3.65 24.72 2.94
CA ILE A 17 -4.27 23.68 2.13
C ILE A 17 -3.32 22.49 1.90
N ASP A 18 -2.03 22.76 1.76
CA ASP A 18 -1.04 21.70 1.48
C ASP A 18 -0.77 20.83 2.73
N LYS A 19 -0.82 21.41 3.91
CA LYS A 19 -0.71 20.67 5.16
C LYS A 19 -1.95 19.84 5.46
N ASN A 20 -3.12 20.32 5.07
CA ASN A 20 -4.37 19.58 5.23
C ASN A 20 -4.48 18.34 4.29
N ARG A 21 -3.72 18.31 3.18
CA ARG A 21 -3.73 17.17 2.24
C ARG A 21 -3.26 15.85 2.84
N GLU A 22 -2.62 15.88 3.98
CA GLU A 22 -2.05 14.68 4.62
C GLU A 22 -2.86 14.16 5.80
N HIS A 23 -3.97 14.83 6.11
CA HIS A 23 -4.93 14.43 7.15
C HIS A 23 -6.25 13.96 6.53
N TYR A 24 -6.17 13.10 5.51
CA TYR A 24 -7.35 12.69 4.75
C TYR A 24 -7.83 11.28 5.09
N LEU A 25 -9.12 11.12 4.92
CA LEU A 25 -9.73 9.83 4.75
C LEU A 25 -9.87 9.57 3.25
N VAL A 26 -9.15 8.57 2.74
CA VAL A 26 -9.23 8.18 1.33
C VAL A 26 -10.15 6.97 1.23
N PHE A 27 -11.24 7.10 0.50
CA PHE A 27 -12.11 6.01 0.11
C PHE A 27 -11.76 5.56 -1.30
N GLY A 28 -11.68 4.26 -1.54
CA GLY A 28 -11.43 3.69 -2.86
C GLY A 28 -12.35 2.53 -3.16
N ALA A 29 -12.81 2.45 -4.40
CA ALA A 29 -13.54 1.33 -4.93
C ALA A 29 -12.96 0.92 -6.29
N GLY A 30 -13.01 -0.36 -6.62
CA GLY A 30 -12.48 -0.84 -7.88
C GLY A 30 -12.87 -2.27 -8.19
N TYR A 31 -12.70 -2.61 -9.45
CA TYR A 31 -12.83 -3.97 -9.96
C TYR A 31 -11.51 -4.37 -10.63
N GLN A 32 -11.16 -5.64 -10.46
CA GLN A 32 -9.99 -6.24 -11.07
C GLN A 32 -10.37 -7.62 -11.61
N TYR A 33 -10.04 -7.87 -12.87
CA TYR A 33 -10.04 -9.19 -13.46
C TYR A 33 -8.58 -9.66 -13.61
N SER A 34 -8.31 -10.90 -13.28
CA SER A 34 -7.00 -11.53 -13.48
C SER A 34 -7.16 -12.95 -13.95
N GLU A 35 -6.33 -13.32 -14.90
CA GLU A 35 -6.22 -14.68 -15.42
C GLU A 35 -4.80 -15.17 -15.24
N THR A 36 -4.65 -16.35 -14.67
CA THR A 36 -3.35 -16.96 -14.46
C THR A 36 -3.10 -17.97 -15.52
N ILE A 37 -2.13 -17.68 -16.38
CA ILE A 37 -1.65 -18.59 -17.43
C ILE A 37 -0.51 -19.42 -16.82
N GLN A 38 -0.85 -20.58 -16.32
CA GLN A 38 0.12 -21.58 -15.83
C GLN A 38 0.01 -22.86 -16.65
N SER A 39 0.97 -23.78 -16.46
CA SER A 39 1.00 -25.10 -17.11
C SER A 39 -0.14 -26.05 -16.70
N GLY A 40 -1.22 -25.53 -16.10
CA GLY A 40 -2.43 -26.21 -15.65
C GLY A 40 -3.69 -25.57 -16.24
N PRO A 41 -4.89 -25.99 -15.79
CA PRO A 41 -6.13 -25.37 -16.21
C PRO A 41 -6.11 -23.87 -15.86
N PRO A 42 -6.52 -22.99 -16.79
CA PRO A 42 -6.51 -21.55 -16.56
C PRO A 42 -7.39 -21.20 -15.35
N SER A 43 -6.88 -20.38 -14.47
CA SER A 43 -7.62 -19.86 -13.32
C SER A 43 -7.95 -18.41 -13.56
N HIS A 44 -9.23 -18.06 -13.49
CA HIS A 44 -9.69 -16.69 -13.57
C HIS A 44 -10.22 -16.22 -12.21
N GLU A 45 -9.94 -14.97 -11.92
CA GLU A 45 -10.38 -14.32 -10.69
C GLU A 45 -11.00 -12.96 -10.99
N ASP A 46 -12.25 -12.80 -10.57
CA ASP A 46 -12.95 -11.54 -10.50
C ASP A 46 -12.86 -11.00 -9.07
N ARG A 47 -12.52 -9.72 -8.92
CA ARG A 47 -12.35 -9.11 -7.63
C ARG A 47 -12.98 -7.73 -7.57
N MET A 48 -13.92 -7.55 -6.68
CA MET A 48 -14.39 -6.22 -6.27
C MET A 48 -13.64 -5.77 -5.02
N ILE A 49 -13.17 -4.54 -5.01
CA ILE A 49 -12.32 -3.97 -3.98
C ILE A 49 -13.00 -2.74 -3.40
N VAL A 50 -13.10 -2.70 -2.07
CA VAL A 50 -13.48 -1.51 -1.32
C VAL A 50 -12.39 -1.23 -0.30
N GLN A 51 -11.93 0.02 -0.21
CA GLN A 51 -10.89 0.38 0.75
C GLN A 51 -11.18 1.72 1.42
N LEU A 52 -10.72 1.81 2.65
CA LEU A 52 -10.72 3.01 3.47
C LEU A 52 -9.32 3.22 4.03
N THR A 53 -8.77 4.42 3.84
CA THR A 53 -7.39 4.72 4.25
C THR A 53 -7.37 6.05 5.01
N PRO A 54 -7.51 6.04 6.34
CA PRO A 54 -7.14 7.19 7.14
C PRO A 54 -5.65 7.48 7.02
N GLN A 55 -5.33 8.76 6.85
CA GLN A 55 -3.97 9.27 6.75
C GLN A 55 -3.77 10.35 7.79
N TYR A 56 -2.61 10.34 8.42
CA TYR A 56 -2.28 11.28 9.48
C TYR A 56 -0.81 11.66 9.44
N ARG A 57 -0.54 12.96 9.63
CA ARG A 57 0.81 13.49 9.78
C ARG A 57 0.97 14.09 11.18
N PRO A 58 1.58 13.35 12.12
CA PRO A 58 1.77 13.83 13.49
C PRO A 58 2.79 14.98 13.62
N GLY A 59 3.44 15.38 12.54
CA GLY A 59 4.47 16.42 12.51
C GLY A 59 5.88 15.87 12.31
N ALA A 60 6.89 16.76 12.32
CA ALA A 60 8.33 16.42 12.24
C ALA A 60 8.72 15.50 11.06
N GLY A 61 8.02 15.59 9.93
CA GLY A 61 8.30 14.77 8.74
C GLY A 61 7.80 13.32 8.82
N PHE A 62 6.95 12.99 9.80
CA PHE A 62 6.30 11.69 9.89
C PHE A 62 4.97 11.68 9.14
N PHE A 63 4.69 10.57 8.48
CA PHE A 63 3.42 10.28 7.82
C PHE A 63 2.99 8.85 8.17
N LEU A 64 1.72 8.69 8.53
CA LEU A 64 1.09 7.41 8.83
C LEU A 64 -0.14 7.23 7.93
N ALA A 65 -0.33 6.04 7.42
CA ALA A 65 -1.53 5.65 6.70
C ALA A 65 -1.92 4.22 7.09
N ASP A 66 -3.18 4.02 7.41
CA ASP A 66 -3.75 2.71 7.74
C ASP A 66 -4.79 2.33 6.68
N ARG A 67 -4.41 1.47 5.74
CA ARG A 67 -5.29 1.02 4.66
C ARG A 67 -6.06 -0.22 5.07
N ASN A 68 -7.35 -0.06 5.21
CA ASN A 68 -8.31 -1.14 5.43
C ASN A 68 -8.97 -1.49 4.09
N ARG A 69 -8.83 -2.71 3.62
CA ARG A 69 -9.34 -3.17 2.33
C ARG A 69 -10.12 -4.45 2.48
N VAL A 70 -11.30 -4.48 1.87
CA VAL A 70 -12.10 -5.70 1.68
C VAL A 70 -12.09 -6.05 0.19
N GLU A 71 -11.80 -7.29 -0.11
CA GLU A 71 -11.80 -7.87 -1.44
C GLU A 71 -12.86 -8.97 -1.51
N PHE A 72 -13.89 -8.77 -2.34
CA PHE A 72 -14.86 -9.80 -2.70
C PHE A 72 -14.35 -10.51 -3.93
N ARG A 73 -14.04 -11.78 -3.81
CA ARG A 73 -13.29 -12.55 -4.81
C ARG A 73 -14.11 -13.73 -5.32
N TRP A 74 -14.14 -13.91 -6.62
CA TRP A 74 -14.68 -15.08 -7.30
C TRP A 74 -13.55 -15.76 -8.08
N VAL A 75 -13.05 -16.85 -7.53
CA VAL A 75 -11.98 -17.64 -8.18
C VAL A 75 -12.61 -18.88 -8.79
N ASN A 76 -12.61 -18.95 -10.13
CA ASN A 76 -13.30 -20.02 -10.87
C ASN A 76 -14.76 -20.21 -10.41
N GLY A 77 -15.49 -19.11 -10.18
CA GLY A 77 -16.86 -19.10 -9.70
C GLY A 77 -17.05 -19.35 -8.18
N LYS A 78 -15.99 -19.68 -7.44
CA LYS A 78 -16.06 -19.86 -5.98
C LYS A 78 -15.86 -18.53 -5.28
N TYR A 79 -16.84 -18.12 -4.50
CA TYR A 79 -16.81 -16.87 -3.74
C TYR A 79 -15.96 -17.00 -2.48
N SER A 80 -15.19 -15.92 -2.20
CA SER A 80 -14.49 -15.72 -0.94
C SER A 80 -14.36 -14.24 -0.63
N THR A 81 -14.12 -13.91 0.62
CA THR A 81 -13.82 -12.55 1.06
C THR A 81 -12.45 -12.52 1.70
N ARG A 82 -11.65 -11.53 1.34
CA ARG A 82 -10.37 -11.26 1.97
C ARG A 82 -10.35 -9.85 2.56
N TYR A 83 -10.00 -9.76 3.83
CA TYR A 83 -9.71 -8.49 4.47
C TYR A 83 -8.21 -8.29 4.56
N ARG A 84 -7.76 -7.07 4.29
CA ARG A 84 -6.35 -6.66 4.36
C ARG A 84 -6.24 -5.37 5.14
N ASN A 85 -5.46 -5.38 6.19
CA ASN A 85 -5.05 -4.19 6.91
C ASN A 85 -3.58 -3.90 6.63
N GLN A 86 -3.24 -2.68 6.23
CA GLN A 86 -1.89 -2.27 5.92
C GLN A 86 -1.55 -0.95 6.61
N LEU A 87 -0.69 -1.02 7.60
CA LEU A 87 -0.11 0.14 8.24
C LEU A 87 1.16 0.56 7.50
N THR A 88 1.21 1.79 7.04
CA THR A 88 2.36 2.41 6.37
C THR A 88 2.86 3.58 7.18
N GLY A 89 4.14 3.56 7.54
CA GLY A 89 4.84 4.68 8.17
C GLY A 89 5.93 5.22 7.24
N ARG A 90 6.01 6.53 7.09
CA ARG A 90 7.11 7.21 6.42
C ARG A 90 7.72 8.22 7.36
N ALA A 91 9.05 8.35 7.35
CA ALA A 91 9.76 9.39 8.07
C ALA A 91 10.76 10.05 7.12
N GLN A 92 10.79 11.37 7.15
CA GLN A 92 11.80 12.16 6.46
C GLN A 92 12.96 12.40 7.43
N LEU A 93 14.15 11.92 7.07
CA LEU A 93 15.37 12.19 7.83
C LEU A 93 15.94 13.52 7.39
N SER A 94 15.83 14.52 8.27
CA SER A 94 16.40 15.86 8.06
C SER A 94 17.86 15.84 8.50
N GLY A 95 18.76 16.38 7.68
CA GLY A 95 20.20 16.51 8.02
C GLY A 95 21.17 16.18 6.90
N THR A 96 20.70 15.69 5.78
CA THR A 96 21.49 15.45 4.57
C THR A 96 21.14 16.44 3.46
N ARG A 97 22.06 16.70 2.53
CA ARG A 97 21.80 17.52 1.33
C ARG A 97 20.67 16.95 0.45
N CYS A 98 20.30 15.67 0.65
CA CYS A 98 19.18 15.00 0.01
C CYS A 98 18.27 14.46 1.10
N PRO A 99 16.98 14.80 1.13
CA PRO A 99 16.03 14.24 2.09
C PRO A 99 15.90 12.74 1.83
N ILE A 100 16.19 11.93 2.86
CA ILE A 100 16.01 10.49 2.81
C ILE A 100 14.65 10.18 3.43
N HIS A 101 13.80 9.46 2.70
CA HIS A 101 12.53 8.99 3.23
C HIS A 101 12.65 7.51 3.59
N THR A 102 12.31 7.16 4.82
CA THR A 102 12.18 5.75 5.22
C THR A 102 10.74 5.31 5.02
N LEU A 103 10.56 4.08 4.56
CA LEU A 103 9.26 3.43 4.43
C LEU A 103 9.24 2.19 5.35
N ARG A 104 8.21 2.09 6.17
CA ARG A 104 7.91 0.87 6.95
C ARG A 104 6.47 0.47 6.64
N LEU A 105 6.28 -0.81 6.39
CA LEU A 105 4.99 -1.36 6.04
C LEU A 105 4.77 -2.66 6.82
N ALA A 106 3.59 -2.77 7.44
CA ALA A 106 3.09 -4.01 7.99
C ALA A 106 1.72 -4.29 7.40
N GLU A 107 1.51 -5.47 6.86
CA GLU A 107 0.25 -5.87 6.24
C GLU A 107 -0.19 -7.22 6.78
N LEU A 108 -1.47 -7.32 7.14
CA LEU A 108 -2.11 -8.52 7.65
C LEU A 108 -3.26 -8.90 6.73
N PHE A 109 -3.44 -10.21 6.53
CA PHE A 109 -4.46 -10.75 5.65
C PHE A 109 -5.33 -11.76 6.40
N TYR A 110 -6.63 -11.51 6.39
CA TYR A 110 -7.64 -12.46 6.84
C TYR A 110 -8.37 -13.03 5.63
N ASP A 111 -8.48 -14.33 5.55
CA ASP A 111 -9.20 -15.02 4.47
C ASP A 111 -10.41 -15.77 5.01
N SER A 112 -11.60 -15.54 4.42
CA SER A 112 -12.83 -16.19 4.85
C SER A 112 -12.86 -17.68 4.53
N GLN A 113 -12.08 -18.17 3.57
CA GLN A 113 -12.03 -19.60 3.24
C GLN A 113 -11.33 -20.40 4.34
N THR A 114 -10.30 -19.83 4.94
CA THR A 114 -9.54 -20.46 6.02
C THR A 114 -10.01 -20.02 7.41
N HIS A 115 -10.92 -19.04 7.49
CA HIS A 115 -11.38 -18.41 8.72
C HIS A 115 -10.23 -17.97 9.65
N SER A 116 -9.12 -17.51 9.05
CA SER A 116 -7.92 -17.21 9.80
C SER A 116 -7.10 -16.07 9.19
N TRP A 117 -6.26 -15.47 10.04
CA TRP A 117 -5.18 -14.58 9.62
C TRP A 117 -4.05 -15.46 9.07
N ASN A 118 -4.06 -15.69 7.78
CA ASN A 118 -3.21 -16.69 7.14
C ASN A 118 -1.94 -16.11 6.50
N GLU A 119 -1.86 -14.80 6.37
CA GLU A 119 -0.70 -14.15 5.76
C GLU A 119 -0.36 -12.84 6.47
N ASN A 120 0.92 -12.61 6.65
CA ASN A 120 1.44 -11.31 7.05
C ASN A 120 2.65 -10.91 6.18
N ARG A 121 2.82 -9.61 6.02
CA ARG A 121 3.87 -9.03 5.19
C ARG A 121 4.46 -7.83 5.89
N TYR A 122 5.77 -7.80 5.98
CA TYR A 122 6.53 -6.69 6.52
C TYR A 122 7.49 -6.20 5.47
N ALA A 123 7.54 -4.90 5.27
CA ALA A 123 8.52 -4.28 4.40
C ALA A 123 9.16 -3.08 5.08
N PHE A 124 10.42 -2.86 4.78
CA PHE A 124 11.12 -1.64 5.10
C PHE A 124 11.98 -1.22 3.92
N GLY A 125 12.10 0.06 3.72
CA GLY A 125 12.80 0.59 2.56
C GLY A 125 13.28 2.01 2.77
N VAL A 126 14.06 2.45 1.81
CA VAL A 126 14.63 3.79 1.76
C VAL A 126 14.35 4.36 0.38
N GLN A 127 13.80 5.56 0.35
CA GLN A 127 13.59 6.34 -0.86
C GLN A 127 14.65 7.44 -0.92
N LEU A 128 15.43 7.43 -1.97
CA LEU A 128 16.50 8.38 -2.22
C LEU A 128 16.13 9.28 -3.41
N PRO A 129 15.59 10.47 -3.17
CA PRO A 129 15.37 11.43 -4.25
C PRO A 129 16.71 11.95 -4.75
N TYR A 130 16.93 11.88 -6.06
CA TYR A 130 18.11 12.41 -6.70
C TYR A 130 17.72 13.49 -7.70
N LYS A 131 18.18 14.73 -7.44
CA LYS A 131 17.70 15.89 -8.17
C LYS A 131 16.16 15.89 -8.24
N ARG A 132 15.51 16.75 -8.93
CA ARG A 132 14.02 16.82 -8.96
C ARG A 132 13.36 15.82 -9.93
N ARG A 133 14.12 14.90 -10.52
CA ARG A 133 13.66 14.06 -11.63
C ARG A 133 13.74 12.56 -11.35
N PHE A 134 14.50 12.16 -10.36
CA PHE A 134 14.75 10.74 -10.09
C PHE A 134 14.45 10.43 -8.63
N MET A 135 13.89 9.28 -8.38
CA MET A 135 13.77 8.72 -7.03
C MET A 135 14.08 7.23 -7.11
N LEU A 136 15.05 6.82 -6.32
CA LEU A 136 15.43 5.42 -6.16
C LEU A 136 14.76 4.87 -4.92
N ASP A 137 13.94 3.84 -5.09
CA ASP A 137 13.31 3.10 -4.00
C ASP A 137 14.03 1.76 -3.84
N ASN A 138 14.61 1.54 -2.68
CA ASN A 138 15.18 0.25 -2.31
C ASN A 138 14.41 -0.27 -1.11
N TYR A 139 13.88 -1.50 -1.20
CA TYR A 139 13.15 -2.09 -0.11
C TYR A 139 13.41 -3.58 0.04
N TYR A 140 13.30 -4.04 1.25
CA TYR A 140 13.22 -5.46 1.60
C TYR A 140 11.84 -5.77 2.11
N GLN A 141 11.29 -6.89 1.69
CA GLN A 141 9.98 -7.39 2.12
C GLN A 141 10.10 -8.85 2.53
N ARG A 142 9.52 -9.17 3.66
CA ARG A 142 9.28 -10.54 4.11
C ARG A 142 7.78 -10.78 4.17
N GLN A 143 7.38 -11.88 3.55
CA GLN A 143 6.02 -12.41 3.59
C GLN A 143 6.04 -13.76 4.29
N ASN A 144 5.13 -13.97 5.22
CA ASN A 144 4.89 -15.26 5.84
C ASN A 144 3.44 -15.64 5.53
N CYS A 145 3.22 -16.89 5.12
CA CYS A 145 1.92 -17.40 4.76
C CYS A 145 1.77 -18.83 5.28
N THR A 146 0.71 -19.10 6.04
CA THR A 146 0.51 -20.43 6.66
C THR A 146 -0.01 -21.46 5.66
N THR A 147 -0.70 -20.99 4.61
CA THR A 147 -1.36 -21.82 3.59
C THR A 147 -0.63 -21.86 2.25
N CYS A 148 0.47 -21.08 2.11
CA CYS A 148 1.21 -21.00 0.86
C CYS A 148 2.38 -22.00 0.79
N SER A 149 2.83 -22.25 -0.44
CA SER A 149 4.10 -22.95 -0.70
C SER A 149 4.92 -22.10 -1.67
N PRO A 150 6.09 -21.59 -1.29
CA PRO A 150 6.73 -21.66 0.03
C PRO A 150 6.03 -20.82 1.12
N ARG A 151 6.17 -21.22 2.38
CA ARG A 151 5.58 -20.51 3.53
C ARG A 151 6.21 -19.14 3.80
N HIS A 152 7.43 -18.94 3.37
CA HIS A 152 8.18 -17.72 3.58
C HIS A 152 8.74 -17.22 2.25
N LEU A 153 8.57 -15.95 1.98
CA LEU A 153 9.13 -15.29 0.80
C LEU A 153 9.88 -14.03 1.25
N ASN A 154 11.13 -13.92 0.83
CA ASN A 154 11.93 -12.73 1.02
C ASN A 154 12.16 -12.08 -0.34
N VAL A 155 11.87 -10.79 -0.45
CA VAL A 155 11.99 -10.03 -1.69
C VAL A 155 12.85 -8.81 -1.45
N TRP A 156 13.84 -8.61 -2.29
CA TRP A 156 14.55 -7.34 -2.44
C TRP A 156 14.04 -6.65 -3.68
N GLY A 157 13.60 -5.41 -3.52
CA GLY A 157 13.08 -4.60 -4.62
C GLY A 157 13.90 -3.34 -4.81
N LEU A 158 14.18 -3.03 -6.07
CA LEU A 158 14.80 -1.79 -6.49
C LEU A 158 13.91 -1.18 -7.58
N THR A 159 13.43 0.04 -7.35
CA THR A 159 12.59 0.75 -8.32
C THR A 159 13.19 2.12 -8.60
N LEU A 160 13.36 2.44 -9.87
CA LEU A 160 13.80 3.75 -10.31
C LEU A 160 12.60 4.50 -10.91
N ASN A 161 12.20 5.58 -10.26
CA ASN A 161 11.12 6.44 -10.69
C ASN A 161 11.66 7.67 -11.41
N PHE A 162 11.09 7.98 -12.58
CA PHE A 162 11.41 9.16 -13.38
C PHE A 162 10.23 10.12 -13.39
N TYR A 163 10.44 11.36 -13.06
CA TYR A 163 9.43 12.40 -13.06
C TYR A 163 9.67 13.38 -14.22
N PHE A 164 8.77 13.37 -15.18
CA PHE A 164 8.77 14.33 -16.27
C PHE A 164 7.93 15.54 -15.86
N ARG A 165 8.56 16.69 -15.73
CA ARG A 165 7.87 17.93 -15.43
C ARG A 165 7.56 18.64 -16.75
N ASN A 166 6.28 18.77 -17.10
CA ASN A 166 5.86 19.70 -18.15
C ASN A 166 6.06 21.12 -17.59
N THR A 167 7.10 21.78 -18.02
CA THR A 167 7.25 23.24 -17.87
C THR A 167 6.37 23.88 -18.92
N LYS A 168 5.14 24.27 -18.53
CA LYS A 168 4.43 25.34 -19.21
C LYS A 168 4.85 26.66 -18.61
#